data_8bc8059b42c1e2903e56be944aa6cd4a
#
_entry.id   8bc8059b42c1e2903e56be944aa6cd4a
#
_cell.length_a   1.000
_cell.length_b   1.000
_cell.length_c   1.000
_cell.angle_alpha   90.00
_cell.angle_beta   90.00
_cell.angle_gamma   90.00
#
_symmetry.space_group_name_H-M   'P 1'
#
loop_
_entity.id
_entity.type
_entity.pdbx_description
1 polymer ?
#
loop_
_entity_poly.entity_id
_entity_poly.type
_entity_poly.pdbx_seq_one_letter_code
_entity_poly.pdbx_strand_id
1 'polypeptide(L)'
;MPKNDYWKLSAHESAKLIRDGSISAEDLVASCIERTKETNNKINAIVDDLSVPALERARELDKHAKKGAFKGPLHGVPITIKENIDQKGYATPNGLEALKNLIAPGNAPVVDNLERDGAIVIGRTNTPEFSMRGTTDNVIHGRTFNPWNDWASPGGSSGGASACLLYTSPSPRD
;
A
#
# COMPACT_ATOMS: atom_id res chain seq x y z
N MET A 1 0.32 -9.49 20.82
CA MET A 1 1.05 -9.70 19.55
C MET A 1 2.30 -8.84 19.60
N PRO A 2 3.49 -9.33 19.21
CA PRO A 2 4.69 -8.48 19.10
C PRO A 2 4.47 -7.35 18.09
N LYS A 3 5.03 -6.16 18.33
CA LYS A 3 4.87 -5.01 17.42
C LYS A 3 5.32 -5.33 15.98
N ASN A 4 6.34 -6.16 15.82
CA ASN A 4 6.87 -6.57 14.51
C ASN A 4 5.89 -7.45 13.69
N ASP A 5 4.80 -7.94 14.30
CA ASP A 5 3.82 -8.81 13.66
C ASP A 5 2.50 -8.11 13.30
N TYR A 6 2.37 -6.80 13.54
CA TYR A 6 1.13 -6.07 13.25
C TYR A 6 0.74 -6.09 11.77
N TRP A 7 1.70 -6.26 10.87
CA TRP A 7 1.44 -6.45 9.43
C TRP A 7 0.55 -7.66 9.10
N LYS A 8 0.38 -8.60 10.04
CA LYS A 8 -0.49 -9.79 9.90
C LYS A 8 -1.97 -9.50 10.19
N LEU A 9 -2.28 -8.34 10.75
CA LEU A 9 -3.64 -7.95 11.09
C LEU A 9 -4.43 -7.63 9.82
N SER A 10 -5.69 -8.03 9.79
CA SER A 10 -6.63 -7.55 8.77
C SER A 10 -6.89 -6.05 8.93
N ALA A 11 -7.37 -5.39 7.88
CA ALA A 11 -7.72 -3.97 7.94
C ALA A 11 -8.78 -3.69 9.02
N HIS A 12 -9.75 -4.60 9.20
CA HIS A 12 -10.77 -4.50 10.24
C HIS A 12 -10.19 -4.57 11.66
N GLU A 13 -9.32 -5.55 11.91
CA GLU A 13 -8.64 -5.70 13.19
C GLU A 13 -7.74 -4.51 13.50
N SER A 14 -6.99 -4.04 12.50
CA SER A 14 -6.14 -2.86 12.58
C SER A 14 -6.94 -1.62 13.00
N ALA A 15 -8.02 -1.34 12.29
CA ALA A 15 -8.90 -0.21 12.57
C ALA A 15 -9.50 -0.29 13.98
N LYS A 16 -9.92 -1.50 14.41
CA LYS A 16 -10.47 -1.74 15.74
C LYS A 16 -9.42 -1.48 16.83
N LEU A 17 -8.23 -2.09 16.71
CA LEU A 17 -7.18 -1.98 17.72
C LEU A 17 -6.64 -0.55 17.86
N ILE A 18 -6.57 0.21 16.76
CA ILE A 18 -6.22 1.64 16.81
C ILE A 18 -7.32 2.43 17.52
N ARG A 19 -8.59 2.17 17.21
CA ARG A 19 -9.73 2.85 17.83
C ARG A 19 -9.82 2.58 19.33
N ASP A 20 -9.52 1.35 19.73
CA ASP A 20 -9.51 0.92 21.14
C ASP A 20 -8.24 1.41 21.89
N GLY A 21 -7.28 2.04 21.20
CA GLY A 21 -6.02 2.51 21.76
C GLY A 21 -5.03 1.38 22.13
N SER A 22 -5.27 0.16 21.64
CA SER A 22 -4.43 -1.02 21.91
C SER A 22 -3.11 -1.00 21.13
N ILE A 23 -3.12 -0.37 19.93
CA ILE A 23 -1.93 -0.12 19.10
C ILE A 23 -1.98 1.31 18.57
N SER A 24 -0.82 1.87 18.22
CA SER A 24 -0.75 3.13 17.50
C SER A 24 -0.76 2.92 15.99
N ALA A 25 -1.22 3.93 15.23
CA ALA A 25 -1.09 3.94 13.77
C ALA A 25 0.38 3.92 13.36
N GLU A 26 1.26 4.62 14.10
CA GLU A 26 2.69 4.63 13.85
C GLU A 26 3.31 3.23 13.98
N ASP A 27 3.00 2.47 15.03
CA ASP A 27 3.54 1.11 15.22
C ASP A 27 3.05 0.16 14.11
N LEU A 28 1.78 0.27 13.71
CA LEU A 28 1.21 -0.55 12.63
C LEU A 28 1.87 -0.24 11.28
N VAL A 29 1.96 1.04 10.91
CA VAL A 29 2.59 1.49 9.67
C VAL A 29 4.07 1.10 9.65
N ALA A 30 4.79 1.27 10.75
CA ALA A 30 6.18 0.84 10.86
C ALA A 30 6.34 -0.67 10.64
N SER A 31 5.47 -1.49 11.23
CA SER A 31 5.48 -2.94 11.03
C SER A 31 5.27 -3.33 9.55
N CYS A 32 4.34 -2.68 8.85
CA CYS A 32 4.10 -2.92 7.43
C CYS A 32 5.29 -2.46 6.56
N ILE A 33 5.91 -1.33 6.88
CA ILE A 33 7.10 -0.83 6.18
C ILE A 33 8.29 -1.78 6.35
N GLU A 34 8.55 -2.25 7.56
CA GLU A 34 9.59 -3.24 7.85
C GLU A 34 9.37 -4.51 7.02
N ARG A 35 8.13 -5.03 7.03
CA ARG A 35 7.77 -6.20 6.21
C ARG A 35 7.99 -5.96 4.73
N THR A 36 7.64 -4.77 4.22
CA THR A 36 7.89 -4.38 2.83
C THR A 36 9.40 -4.41 2.53
N LYS A 37 10.24 -3.85 3.38
CA LYS A 37 11.71 -3.87 3.20
C LYS A 37 12.29 -5.29 3.14
N GLU A 38 11.76 -6.20 3.96
CA GLU A 38 12.21 -7.60 3.99
C GLU A 38 11.86 -8.36 2.70
N THR A 39 10.72 -8.04 2.08
CA THR A 39 10.15 -8.87 1.03
C THR A 39 10.22 -8.26 -0.36
N ASN A 40 10.10 -6.94 -0.48
CA ASN A 40 9.91 -6.27 -1.77
C ASN A 40 11.09 -6.43 -2.74
N ASN A 41 12.30 -6.60 -2.24
CA ASN A 41 13.49 -6.90 -3.06
C ASN A 41 13.36 -8.22 -3.85
N LYS A 42 12.53 -9.16 -3.37
CA LYS A 42 12.29 -10.45 -4.02
C LYS A 42 11.09 -10.41 -4.93
N ILE A 43 10.06 -9.65 -4.58
CA ILE A 43 8.77 -9.69 -5.29
C ILE A 43 8.53 -8.50 -6.20
N ASN A 44 9.21 -7.36 -5.96
CA ASN A 44 9.04 -6.11 -6.73
C ASN A 44 7.56 -5.71 -6.89
N ALA A 45 6.83 -5.71 -5.77
CA ALA A 45 5.39 -5.43 -5.74
C ALA A 45 5.11 -3.94 -5.58
N ILE A 46 5.86 -3.26 -4.69
CA ILE A 46 5.76 -1.84 -4.41
C ILE A 46 6.89 -1.13 -5.16
N VAL A 47 6.54 -0.21 -6.04
CA VAL A 47 7.48 0.46 -6.95
C VAL A 47 7.73 1.92 -6.59
N ASP A 48 6.81 2.56 -5.86
CA ASP A 48 7.00 3.85 -5.21
C ASP A 48 6.93 3.66 -3.69
N ASP A 49 8.00 3.97 -2.99
CA ASP A 49 8.07 3.90 -1.53
C ASP A 49 7.60 5.22 -0.90
N LEU A 50 6.50 5.17 -0.17
CA LEU A 50 5.93 6.30 0.56
C LEU A 50 6.12 6.17 2.08
N SER A 51 7.11 5.42 2.53
CA SER A 51 7.34 5.12 3.96
C SER A 51 7.50 6.39 4.81
N VAL A 52 8.24 7.39 4.32
CA VAL A 52 8.50 8.63 5.08
C VAL A 52 7.22 9.42 5.31
N PRO A 53 6.48 9.86 4.27
CA PRO A 53 5.23 10.59 4.46
C PRO A 53 4.16 9.76 5.19
N ALA A 54 4.16 8.43 5.04
CA ALA A 54 3.25 7.54 5.75
C ALA A 54 3.46 7.55 7.25
N LEU A 55 4.72 7.50 7.72
CA LEU A 55 5.03 7.60 9.16
C LEU A 55 4.69 8.98 9.74
N GLU A 56 4.94 10.06 9.00
CA GLU A 56 4.55 11.40 9.42
C GLU A 56 3.02 11.47 9.59
N ARG A 57 2.28 10.96 8.61
CA ARG A 57 0.83 10.91 8.65
C ARG A 57 0.29 10.04 9.79
N ALA A 58 0.91 8.90 10.06
CA ALA A 58 0.56 8.04 11.18
C ALA A 58 0.67 8.76 12.53
N ARG A 59 1.79 9.47 12.75
CA ARG A 59 1.99 10.29 13.97
C ARG A 59 0.95 11.40 14.13
N GLU A 60 0.54 12.03 13.03
CA GLU A 60 -0.55 13.02 13.06
C GLU A 60 -1.87 12.39 13.50
N LEU A 61 -2.21 11.25 12.90
CA LEU A 61 -3.45 10.54 13.23
C LEU A 61 -3.43 10.04 14.68
N ASP A 62 -2.33 9.57 15.20
CA ASP A 62 -2.19 9.20 16.62
C ASP A 62 -2.44 10.40 17.56
N LYS A 63 -1.97 11.61 17.19
CA LYS A 63 -2.28 12.82 17.95
C LYS A 63 -3.78 13.16 17.95
N HIS A 64 -4.46 12.88 16.83
CA HIS A 64 -5.92 13.05 16.73
C HIS A 64 -6.66 12.00 17.57
N ALA A 65 -6.26 10.72 17.47
CA ALA A 65 -6.85 9.64 18.24
C ALA A 65 -6.78 9.87 19.77
N LYS A 66 -5.64 10.37 20.27
CA LYS A 66 -5.47 10.76 21.70
C LYS A 66 -6.46 11.83 22.17
N LYS A 67 -7.03 12.58 21.24
CA LYS A 67 -8.09 13.60 21.53
C LYS A 67 -9.50 13.08 21.26
N GLY A 68 -9.66 11.78 20.96
CA GLY A 68 -10.92 11.19 20.56
C GLY A 68 -11.39 11.58 19.15
N ALA A 69 -10.55 12.22 18.35
CA ALA A 69 -10.87 12.72 17.01
C ALA A 69 -10.42 11.75 15.93
N PHE A 70 -11.26 10.79 15.58
CA PHE A 70 -11.00 9.83 14.49
C PHE A 70 -11.48 10.39 13.14
N LYS A 71 -10.69 10.20 12.08
CA LYS A 71 -11.04 10.65 10.72
C LYS A 71 -12.20 9.86 10.12
N GLY A 72 -12.20 8.54 10.29
CA GLY A 72 -13.20 7.66 9.70
C GLY A 72 -12.91 6.19 10.04
N PRO A 73 -13.59 5.26 9.35
CA PRO A 73 -13.47 3.82 9.63
C PRO A 73 -12.07 3.25 9.40
N LEU A 74 -11.27 3.88 8.52
CA LEU A 74 -9.91 3.45 8.18
C LEU A 74 -8.83 4.26 8.91
N HIS A 75 -9.16 4.96 9.99
CA HIS A 75 -8.21 5.81 10.71
C HIS A 75 -6.94 5.05 11.11
N GLY A 76 -5.81 5.43 10.48
CA GLY A 76 -4.49 4.86 10.76
C GLY A 76 -4.18 3.54 10.04
N VAL A 77 -5.10 3.02 9.21
CA VAL A 77 -4.91 1.77 8.48
C VAL A 77 -4.00 1.97 7.27
N PRO A 78 -2.86 1.24 7.15
CA PRO A 78 -1.99 1.32 5.99
C PRO A 78 -2.61 0.64 4.77
N ILE A 79 -2.44 1.29 3.63
CA ILE A 79 -2.90 0.79 2.32
C ILE A 79 -1.85 1.02 1.25
N THR A 80 -2.00 0.35 0.11
CA THR A 80 -1.26 0.66 -1.12
C THR A 80 -2.21 1.11 -2.21
N ILE A 81 -1.72 1.94 -3.13
CA ILE A 81 -2.46 2.40 -4.31
C ILE A 81 -1.77 1.85 -5.55
N LYS A 82 -2.54 1.35 -6.52
CA LYS A 82 -1.97 0.91 -7.79
C LYS A 82 -1.45 2.11 -8.57
N GLU A 83 -0.29 1.97 -9.21
CA GLU A 83 0.44 3.05 -9.92
C GLU A 83 -0.38 3.71 -11.03
N ASN A 84 -1.37 3.02 -11.60
CA ASN A 84 -2.26 3.58 -12.62
C ASN A 84 -3.39 4.46 -12.08
N ILE A 85 -3.45 4.66 -10.76
CA ILE A 85 -4.44 5.52 -10.09
C ILE A 85 -3.77 6.84 -9.73
N ASP A 86 -4.35 7.96 -10.14
CA ASP A 86 -3.80 9.28 -9.85
C ASP A 86 -3.75 9.53 -8.34
N GLN A 87 -2.54 9.86 -7.89
CA GLN A 87 -2.27 10.34 -6.54
C GLN A 87 -1.50 11.67 -6.67
N LYS A 88 -2.03 12.71 -6.08
CA LYS A 88 -1.49 14.07 -6.19
C LYS A 88 0.00 14.13 -5.86
N GLY A 89 0.78 14.69 -6.77
CA GLY A 89 2.22 14.88 -6.59
C GLY A 89 3.08 13.68 -6.98
N TYR A 90 2.47 12.56 -7.40
CA TYR A 90 3.15 11.37 -7.89
C TYR A 90 2.89 11.16 -9.38
N ALA A 91 3.84 10.54 -10.07
CA ALA A 91 3.65 10.18 -11.47
C ALA A 91 2.62 9.07 -11.63
N THR A 92 1.84 9.11 -12.71
CA THR A 92 0.90 8.04 -13.09
C THR A 92 1.31 7.47 -14.46
N PRO A 93 2.48 6.78 -14.54
CA PRO A 93 3.04 6.33 -15.80
C PRO A 93 2.25 5.17 -16.42
N ASN A 94 1.45 4.44 -15.65
CA ASN A 94 0.72 3.27 -16.12
C ASN A 94 1.61 2.26 -16.87
N GLY A 95 2.83 2.07 -16.38
CA GLY A 95 3.84 1.20 -16.95
C GLY A 95 4.53 1.72 -18.22
N LEU A 96 4.28 2.96 -18.66
CA LEU A 96 4.80 3.55 -19.89
C LEU A 96 5.97 4.51 -19.62
N GLU A 97 7.12 4.22 -20.21
CA GLU A 97 8.31 5.07 -20.11
C GLU A 97 8.04 6.53 -20.53
N ALA A 98 7.23 6.74 -21.57
CA ALA A 98 6.87 8.07 -22.06
C ALA A 98 6.11 8.92 -21.02
N LEU A 99 5.46 8.29 -20.05
CA LEU A 99 4.64 8.93 -19.02
C LEU A 99 5.29 8.93 -17.63
N LYS A 100 6.52 8.46 -17.49
CA LYS A 100 7.19 8.31 -16.18
C LYS A 100 7.31 9.60 -15.35
N ASN A 101 7.22 10.75 -16.00
CA ASN A 101 7.27 12.07 -15.37
C ASN A 101 5.91 12.79 -15.39
N LEU A 102 4.83 12.10 -15.76
CA LEU A 102 3.49 12.70 -15.78
C LEU A 102 2.93 12.75 -14.35
N ILE A 103 3.19 13.85 -13.68
CA ILE A 103 2.74 14.05 -12.29
C ILE A 103 1.24 14.37 -12.26
N ALA A 104 0.51 13.61 -11.46
CA ALA A 104 -0.92 13.83 -11.26
C ALA A 104 -1.17 15.15 -10.52
N PRO A 105 -2.02 16.06 -11.06
CA PRO A 105 -2.32 17.34 -10.43
C PRO A 105 -3.27 17.22 -9.24
N GLY A 106 -3.95 16.10 -9.11
CA GLY A 106 -4.92 15.80 -8.06
C GLY A 106 -5.04 14.30 -7.81
N ASN A 107 -5.77 13.93 -6.76
CA ASN A 107 -6.09 12.55 -6.48
C ASN A 107 -7.26 12.07 -7.36
N ALA A 108 -7.25 10.80 -7.72
CA ALA A 108 -8.46 10.11 -8.15
C ALA A 108 -9.46 10.05 -6.98
N PRO A 109 -10.79 10.06 -7.23
CA PRO A 109 -11.81 10.07 -6.16
C PRO A 109 -11.68 8.92 -5.15
N VAL A 110 -11.18 7.78 -5.57
CA VAL A 110 -10.94 6.64 -4.67
C VAL A 110 -9.85 6.95 -3.65
N VAL A 111 -8.78 7.65 -4.04
CA VAL A 111 -7.69 8.07 -3.14
C VAL A 111 -8.20 9.08 -2.14
N ASP A 112 -8.93 10.11 -2.60
CA ASP A 112 -9.53 11.12 -1.72
C ASP A 112 -10.47 10.48 -0.68
N ASN A 113 -11.28 9.51 -1.10
CA ASN A 113 -12.19 8.81 -0.20
C ASN A 113 -11.44 8.01 0.88
N LEU A 114 -10.41 7.26 0.48
CA LEU A 114 -9.60 6.47 1.41
C LEU A 114 -8.84 7.36 2.41
N GLU A 115 -8.23 8.45 1.95
CA GLU A 115 -7.53 9.41 2.81
C GLU A 115 -8.48 10.18 3.74
N ARG A 116 -9.67 10.53 3.24
CA ARG A 116 -10.72 11.15 4.06
C ARG A 116 -11.17 10.23 5.18
N ASP A 117 -11.28 8.94 4.90
CA ASP A 117 -11.64 7.92 5.88
C ASP A 117 -10.48 7.54 6.82
N GLY A 118 -9.31 8.15 6.63
CA GLY A 118 -8.16 8.06 7.50
C GLY A 118 -7.15 6.97 7.16
N ALA A 119 -7.25 6.35 5.98
CA ALA A 119 -6.23 5.42 5.50
C ALA A 119 -4.90 6.14 5.23
N ILE A 120 -3.81 5.38 5.31
CA ILE A 120 -2.44 5.87 5.10
C ILE A 120 -1.81 5.12 3.94
N VAL A 121 -1.46 5.84 2.87
CA VAL A 121 -0.78 5.23 1.71
C VAL A 121 0.69 5.02 2.05
N ILE A 122 1.14 3.75 2.07
CA ILE A 122 2.52 3.38 2.37
C ILE A 122 3.37 3.13 1.13
N GLY A 123 2.74 3.01 -0.04
CA GLY A 123 3.43 2.79 -1.30
C GLY A 123 2.48 2.59 -2.47
N ARG A 124 3.04 2.57 -3.68
CA ARG A 124 2.28 2.34 -4.90
C ARG A 124 2.73 1.03 -5.55
N THR A 125 1.75 0.26 -6.01
CA THR A 125 1.98 -1.10 -6.53
C THR A 125 2.12 -1.13 -8.03
N ASN A 126 2.96 -2.05 -8.50
CA ASN A 126 3.30 -2.22 -9.90
C ASN A 126 2.11 -2.65 -10.77
N THR A 127 2.14 -2.23 -12.03
CA THR A 127 1.16 -2.55 -13.07
C THR A 127 1.86 -2.79 -14.42
N PRO A 128 1.33 -3.62 -15.33
CA PRO A 128 1.84 -3.68 -16.69
C PRO A 128 1.45 -2.43 -17.50
N GLU A 129 2.06 -2.28 -18.65
CA GLU A 129 1.74 -1.21 -19.60
C GLU A 129 0.23 -1.13 -19.87
N PHE A 130 -0.33 0.08 -19.78
CA PHE A 130 -1.77 0.39 -19.90
C PHE A 130 -2.69 -0.43 -18.98
N SER A 131 -2.15 -1.17 -18.02
CA SER A 131 -2.91 -2.11 -17.20
C SER A 131 -3.68 -3.17 -18.00
N MET A 132 -3.18 -3.58 -19.18
CA MET A 132 -3.90 -4.41 -20.14
C MET A 132 -3.37 -5.84 -20.26
N ARG A 133 -2.41 -6.26 -19.43
CA ARG A 133 -1.85 -7.62 -19.46
C ARG A 133 -2.30 -8.46 -18.27
N GLY A 134 -2.40 -9.78 -18.46
CA GLY A 134 -2.61 -10.77 -17.39
C GLY A 134 -1.34 -11.08 -16.57
N THR A 135 -0.24 -10.39 -16.81
CA THR A 135 1.02 -10.44 -16.07
C THR A 135 1.44 -9.02 -15.69
N THR A 136 2.25 -8.86 -14.65
CA THR A 136 2.70 -7.54 -14.21
C THR A 136 4.19 -7.39 -14.47
N ASP A 137 4.48 -6.65 -15.54
CA ASP A 137 5.82 -6.40 -16.07
C ASP A 137 5.78 -5.14 -16.93
N ASN A 138 6.77 -4.26 -16.79
CA ASN A 138 6.94 -3.05 -17.58
C ASN A 138 8.41 -2.60 -17.62
N VAL A 139 8.74 -1.70 -18.54
CA VAL A 139 10.11 -1.23 -18.76
C VAL A 139 10.62 -0.26 -17.69
N ILE A 140 9.73 0.34 -16.91
CA ILE A 140 10.09 1.33 -15.87
C ILE A 140 10.56 0.61 -14.60
N HIS A 141 9.76 -0.35 -14.14
CA HIS A 141 9.93 -1.00 -12.84
C HIS A 141 10.32 -2.48 -12.93
N GLY A 142 10.24 -3.07 -14.12
CA GLY A 142 10.47 -4.50 -14.33
C GLY A 142 9.29 -5.37 -13.87
N ARG A 143 9.57 -6.66 -13.74
CA ARG A 143 8.59 -7.69 -13.40
C ARG A 143 8.30 -7.75 -11.91
N THR A 144 7.04 -7.94 -11.57
CA THR A 144 6.62 -8.39 -10.23
C THR A 144 6.59 -9.91 -10.20
N PHE A 145 7.16 -10.50 -9.15
CA PHE A 145 7.26 -11.95 -8.97
C PHE A 145 6.14 -12.49 -8.10
N ASN A 146 5.78 -13.75 -8.38
CA ASN A 146 4.85 -14.47 -7.53
C ASN A 146 5.58 -14.92 -6.25
N PRO A 147 5.05 -14.58 -5.07
CA PRO A 147 5.70 -14.91 -3.80
C PRO A 147 5.82 -16.41 -3.50
N TRP A 148 4.99 -17.24 -4.11
CA TRP A 148 4.95 -18.68 -3.90
C TRP A 148 5.78 -19.46 -4.92
N ASN A 149 5.96 -18.89 -6.13
CA ASN A 149 6.61 -19.59 -7.22
C ASN A 149 7.18 -18.60 -8.25
N ASP A 150 8.50 -18.53 -8.37
CA ASP A 150 9.21 -17.61 -9.27
C ASP A 150 8.90 -17.83 -10.76
N TRP A 151 8.42 -19.01 -11.13
CA TRP A 151 8.01 -19.34 -12.50
C TRP A 151 6.60 -18.90 -12.84
N ALA A 152 5.75 -18.73 -11.82
CA ALA A 152 4.38 -18.30 -12.02
C ALA A 152 4.27 -16.77 -12.06
N SER A 153 3.26 -16.27 -12.76
CA SER A 153 2.88 -14.85 -12.68
C SER A 153 2.10 -14.60 -11.38
N PRO A 154 2.25 -13.44 -10.75
CA PRO A 154 1.35 -13.02 -9.67
C PRO A 154 -0.03 -12.61 -10.20
N GLY A 155 -0.24 -12.71 -11.51
CA GLY A 155 -1.40 -12.20 -12.21
C GLY A 155 -1.18 -10.78 -12.73
N GLY A 156 -2.24 -10.19 -13.24
CA GLY A 156 -2.29 -8.84 -13.80
C GLY A 156 -3.75 -8.43 -14.06
N SER A 157 -3.93 -7.20 -14.25
CA SER A 157 -3.02 -6.04 -14.24
C SER A 157 -2.62 -5.57 -12.85
N SER A 158 -3.19 -6.09 -11.77
CA SER A 158 -2.91 -5.70 -10.38
C SER A 158 -1.94 -6.69 -9.68
N GLY A 159 -0.96 -7.23 -10.41
CA GLY A 159 -0.03 -8.22 -9.86
C GLY A 159 0.84 -7.69 -8.72
N GLY A 160 1.19 -6.40 -8.73
CA GLY A 160 1.85 -5.77 -7.59
C GLY A 160 0.99 -5.84 -6.32
N ALA A 161 -0.30 -5.52 -6.41
CA ALA A 161 -1.21 -5.63 -5.28
C ALA A 161 -1.42 -7.08 -4.84
N SER A 162 -1.61 -8.02 -5.80
CA SER A 162 -1.74 -9.45 -5.48
C SER A 162 -0.52 -10.00 -4.75
N ALA A 163 0.69 -9.73 -5.24
CA ALA A 163 1.93 -10.17 -4.61
C ALA A 163 2.12 -9.54 -3.23
N CYS A 164 1.78 -8.25 -3.07
CA CYS A 164 1.84 -7.55 -1.78
C CYS A 164 0.89 -8.19 -0.76
N LEU A 165 -0.36 -8.44 -1.12
CA LEU A 165 -1.36 -9.04 -0.24
C LEU A 165 -0.97 -10.44 0.23
N LEU A 166 -0.41 -11.27 -0.63
CA LEU A 166 0.03 -12.63 -0.27
C LEU A 166 1.14 -12.65 0.78
N TYR A 167 1.93 -11.58 0.90
CA TYR A 167 3.01 -11.45 1.88
C TYR A 167 2.64 -10.61 3.10
N THR A 168 1.62 -9.76 3.01
CA THR A 168 1.34 -8.75 4.02
C THR A 168 -0.05 -8.86 4.64
N SER A 169 -0.90 -9.76 4.15
CA SER A 169 -2.25 -9.95 4.71
C SER A 169 -2.71 -11.38 4.51
N PRO A 170 -3.33 -12.01 5.51
CA PRO A 170 -3.99 -13.29 5.33
C PRO A 170 -5.12 -13.12 4.32
N SER A 171 -5.17 -14.01 3.32
CA SER A 171 -6.29 -14.09 2.40
C SER A 171 -7.52 -14.66 3.10
N PRO A 172 -8.72 -14.11 2.89
CA PRO A 172 -9.94 -14.74 3.43
C PRO A 172 -10.26 -16.11 2.80
N ARG A 173 -9.41 -16.58 1.89
CA ARG A 173 -9.54 -17.89 1.21
C ARG A 173 -8.51 -18.92 1.68
N ASP A 174 -7.64 -18.57 2.61
CA ASP A 174 -6.62 -19.48 3.18
C ASP A 174 -7.11 -20.11 4.48
#